data_d9265dfee6ffea8481b887975f8545b9
#
_entry.id   d9265dfee6ffea8481b887975f8545b9
#
_cell.length_a   1.000
_cell.length_b   1.000
_cell.length_c   1.000
_cell.angle_alpha   90.00
_cell.angle_beta   90.00
_cell.angle_gamma   90.00
#
_symmetry.space_group_name_H-M   'P 1'
#
loop_
_entity.id
_entity.type
_entity.pdbx_description
1 polymer ?
#
loop_
_entity_poly.entity_id
_entity_poly.type
_entity_poly.pdbx_seq_one_letter_code
_entity_poly.pdbx_strand_id
1 'polypeptide(L)'
;MINNLISFLNFENIYLIANWGVIPFWLLLIFLPHHQITNFLVQSVIVPLLLAAGYIYLSYGLFNNGNILDGFELYSGLDGLYAMFANEALLLIFWLHFLSISLFVGAWIVRDGKKYFIPKIVLIPSLILTYFTGPIGLVIYWFFRIFFAKKISFND
;
A
#
# COMPACT_ATOMS: atom_id res chain seq x y z
N MET A 1 0.73 -30.56 -8.33
CA MET A 1 0.12 -29.24 -8.49
C MET A 1 0.46 -28.31 -7.31
N ILE A 2 0.23 -28.71 -6.06
CA ILE A 2 0.55 -27.89 -4.87
C ILE A 2 2.04 -27.57 -4.77
N ASN A 3 2.93 -28.55 -4.97
CA ASN A 3 4.39 -28.33 -4.94
C ASN A 3 4.88 -27.35 -6.01
N ASN A 4 4.24 -27.35 -7.20
CA ASN A 4 4.58 -26.38 -8.25
C ASN A 4 4.08 -24.96 -7.92
N LEU A 5 2.99 -24.84 -7.21
CA LEU A 5 2.50 -23.55 -6.69
C LEU A 5 3.42 -22.99 -5.60
N ILE A 6 3.87 -23.84 -4.68
CA ILE A 6 4.80 -23.44 -3.61
C ILE A 6 6.16 -23.03 -4.20
N SER A 7 6.68 -23.76 -5.19
CA SER A 7 7.94 -23.38 -5.86
C SER A 7 7.82 -22.11 -6.70
N PHE A 8 6.61 -21.79 -7.17
CA PHE A 8 6.34 -20.54 -7.89
C PHE A 8 6.29 -19.33 -6.94
N LEU A 9 5.85 -19.51 -5.69
CA LEU A 9 5.77 -18.45 -4.66
C LEU A 9 7.12 -18.23 -3.96
N ASN A 10 8.20 -18.07 -4.74
CA ASN A 10 9.48 -17.57 -4.22
C ASN A 10 9.44 -16.04 -4.02
N PHE A 11 10.40 -15.49 -3.29
CA PHE A 11 10.42 -14.07 -2.93
C PHE A 11 10.43 -13.15 -4.15
N GLU A 12 11.17 -13.51 -5.19
CA GLU A 12 11.25 -12.73 -6.43
C GLU A 12 9.90 -12.69 -7.16
N ASN A 13 9.22 -13.82 -7.31
CA ASN A 13 7.93 -13.89 -7.96
C ASN A 13 6.84 -13.13 -7.14
N ILE A 14 6.85 -13.25 -5.82
CA ILE A 14 5.93 -12.50 -4.96
C ILE A 14 6.17 -11.00 -5.14
N TYR A 15 7.43 -10.57 -5.16
CA TYR A 15 7.79 -9.17 -5.42
C TYR A 15 7.25 -8.71 -6.78
N LEU A 16 7.53 -9.45 -7.84
CA LEU A 16 7.12 -9.10 -9.21
C LEU A 16 5.60 -9.02 -9.33
N ILE A 17 4.88 -10.03 -8.81
CA ILE A 17 3.42 -10.06 -8.84
C ILE A 17 2.83 -8.87 -8.08
N ALA A 18 3.33 -8.57 -6.89
CA ALA A 18 2.82 -7.45 -6.09
C ALA A 18 3.15 -6.10 -6.75
N ASN A 19 4.41 -5.91 -7.14
CA ASN A 19 4.91 -4.64 -7.68
C ASN A 19 4.24 -4.27 -9.02
N TRP A 20 4.15 -5.21 -9.95
CA TRP A 20 3.49 -4.98 -11.24
C TRP A 20 1.96 -5.11 -11.14
N GLY A 21 1.49 -6.00 -10.28
CA GLY A 21 0.06 -6.24 -10.07
C GLY A 21 -0.68 -5.05 -9.46
N VAL A 22 0.00 -4.20 -8.68
CA VAL A 22 -0.62 -3.01 -8.09
C VAL A 22 -0.83 -1.86 -9.09
N ILE A 23 -0.04 -1.80 -10.16
CA ILE A 23 -0.08 -0.70 -11.15
C ILE A 23 -1.45 -0.52 -11.80
N PRO A 24 -2.14 -1.57 -12.31
CA PRO A 24 -3.47 -1.41 -12.89
C PRO A 24 -4.47 -0.74 -11.93
N PHE A 25 -4.37 -1.01 -10.63
CA PHE A 25 -5.27 -0.43 -9.63
C PHE A 25 -4.97 1.05 -9.37
N TRP A 26 -3.71 1.47 -9.45
CA TRP A 26 -3.33 2.88 -9.42
C TRP A 26 -3.80 3.61 -10.69
N LEU A 27 -3.69 2.99 -11.85
CA LEU A 27 -4.25 3.56 -13.08
C LEU A 27 -5.77 3.74 -13.00
N LEU A 28 -6.49 2.78 -12.39
CA LEU A 28 -7.92 2.93 -12.11
C LEU A 28 -8.21 4.11 -11.18
N LEU A 29 -7.45 4.30 -10.10
CA LEU A 29 -7.62 5.43 -9.19
C LEU A 29 -7.35 6.78 -9.86
N ILE A 30 -6.35 6.85 -10.74
CA ILE A 30 -5.93 8.09 -11.41
C ILE A 30 -6.90 8.47 -12.53
N PHE A 31 -7.22 7.53 -13.42
CA PHE A 31 -7.98 7.83 -14.65
C PHE A 31 -9.48 7.62 -14.46
N LEU A 32 -9.89 6.62 -13.69
CA LEU A 32 -11.28 6.21 -13.49
C LEU A 32 -11.69 6.20 -12.01
N PRO A 33 -11.44 7.28 -11.24
CA PRO A 33 -11.60 7.29 -9.78
C PRO A 33 -13.03 6.98 -9.31
N HIS A 34 -14.05 7.25 -10.14
CA HIS A 34 -15.46 7.08 -9.78
C HIS A 34 -16.16 5.95 -10.52
N HIS A 35 -15.38 5.14 -11.28
CA HIS A 35 -15.94 4.01 -12.02
C HIS A 35 -16.33 2.88 -11.06
N GLN A 36 -17.35 2.09 -11.41
CA GLN A 36 -17.84 0.98 -10.58
C GLN A 36 -16.76 -0.05 -10.28
N ILE A 37 -15.92 -0.37 -11.27
CA ILE A 37 -14.79 -1.31 -11.11
C ILE A 37 -13.78 -0.78 -10.06
N THR A 38 -13.44 0.51 -10.09
CA THR A 38 -12.55 1.13 -9.12
C THR A 38 -13.14 1.11 -7.71
N ASN A 39 -14.45 1.41 -7.61
CA ASN A 39 -15.17 1.33 -6.34
C ASN A 39 -15.16 -0.10 -5.79
N PHE A 40 -15.41 -1.10 -6.64
CA PHE A 40 -15.48 -2.49 -6.21
C PHE A 40 -14.10 -3.06 -5.86
N LEU A 41 -13.08 -2.87 -6.71
CA LEU A 41 -11.76 -3.51 -6.51
C LEU A 41 -10.89 -2.75 -5.49
N VAL A 42 -10.83 -1.43 -5.59
CA VAL A 42 -9.85 -0.64 -4.83
C VAL A 42 -10.49 0.04 -3.63
N GLN A 43 -11.61 0.73 -3.81
CA GLN A 43 -12.23 1.47 -2.71
C GLN A 43 -12.97 0.57 -1.71
N SER A 44 -13.31 -0.67 -2.08
CA SER A 44 -13.83 -1.69 -1.16
C SER A 44 -12.74 -2.44 -0.37
N VAL A 45 -11.46 -2.04 -0.52
CA VAL A 45 -10.31 -2.61 0.18
C VAL A 45 -9.95 -4.05 -0.25
N ILE A 46 -10.57 -4.60 -1.30
CA ILE A 46 -10.29 -5.98 -1.76
C ILE A 46 -8.81 -6.13 -2.15
N VAL A 47 -8.28 -5.24 -2.99
CA VAL A 47 -6.89 -5.33 -3.46
C VAL A 47 -5.88 -5.07 -2.34
N PRO A 48 -6.02 -4.05 -1.47
CA PRO A 48 -5.21 -3.94 -0.26
C PRO A 48 -5.21 -5.20 0.61
N LEU A 49 -6.37 -5.88 0.75
CA LEU A 49 -6.45 -7.13 1.51
C LEU A 49 -5.72 -8.29 0.82
N LEU A 50 -5.71 -8.36 -0.51
CA LEU A 50 -4.92 -9.37 -1.24
C LEU A 50 -3.42 -9.18 -1.01
N LEU A 51 -2.94 -7.93 -1.00
CA LEU A 51 -1.53 -7.62 -0.66
C LEU A 51 -1.25 -7.97 0.81
N ALA A 52 -2.18 -7.69 1.71
CA ALA A 52 -2.07 -8.05 3.12
C ALA A 52 -2.05 -9.59 3.32
N ALA A 53 -2.74 -10.37 2.49
CA ALA A 53 -2.65 -11.82 2.52
C ALA A 53 -1.23 -12.32 2.18
N GLY A 54 -0.56 -11.71 1.20
CA GLY A 54 0.85 -11.96 0.90
C GLY A 54 1.77 -11.62 2.08
N TYR A 55 1.52 -10.48 2.74
CA TYR A 55 2.21 -10.10 3.97
C TYR A 55 2.04 -11.16 5.07
N ILE A 56 0.82 -11.62 5.32
CA ILE A 56 0.52 -12.66 6.33
C ILE A 56 1.22 -13.98 5.98
N TYR A 57 1.20 -14.38 4.72
CA TYR A 57 1.86 -15.61 4.25
C TYR A 57 3.36 -15.59 4.55
N LEU A 58 4.07 -14.51 4.22
CA LEU A 58 5.49 -14.37 4.50
C LEU A 58 5.79 -14.29 6.00
N SER A 59 4.98 -13.54 6.74
CA SER A 59 5.12 -13.43 8.20
C SER A 59 4.92 -14.78 8.89
N TYR A 60 3.97 -15.59 8.42
CA TYR A 60 3.78 -16.95 8.92
C TYR A 60 5.00 -17.85 8.65
N GLY A 61 5.61 -17.73 7.48
CA GLY A 61 6.86 -18.45 7.15
C GLY A 61 8.01 -18.08 8.11
N LEU A 62 8.17 -16.81 8.43
CA LEU A 62 9.16 -16.34 9.42
C LEU A 62 8.86 -16.85 10.83
N PHE A 63 7.59 -16.82 11.24
CA PHE A 63 7.17 -17.33 12.53
C PHE A 63 7.52 -18.82 12.72
N ASN A 64 7.21 -19.64 11.73
CA ASN A 64 7.50 -21.09 11.78
C ASN A 64 8.99 -21.40 11.80
N ASN A 65 9.83 -20.53 11.24
CA ASN A 65 11.28 -20.70 11.23
C ASN A 65 11.97 -20.09 12.46
N GLY A 66 11.23 -19.57 13.43
CA GLY A 66 11.73 -18.96 14.64
C GLY A 66 12.29 -17.53 14.49
N ASN A 67 12.17 -16.94 13.31
CA ASN A 67 12.75 -15.64 12.95
C ASN A 67 11.81 -14.45 13.20
N ILE A 68 10.67 -14.66 13.85
CA ILE A 68 9.70 -13.56 14.09
C ILE A 68 10.27 -12.47 15.00
N LEU A 69 11.20 -12.86 15.89
CA LEU A 69 11.85 -11.91 16.80
C LEU A 69 12.76 -10.93 16.05
N ASP A 70 13.30 -11.34 14.90
CA ASP A 70 14.12 -10.48 14.02
C ASP A 70 13.31 -9.25 13.56
N GLY A 71 11.99 -9.42 13.39
CA GLY A 71 11.08 -8.32 13.07
C GLY A 71 10.96 -7.24 14.16
N PHE A 72 11.31 -7.54 15.41
CA PHE A 72 11.31 -6.57 16.50
C PHE A 72 12.65 -5.85 16.67
N GLU A 73 13.73 -6.34 16.05
CA GLU A 73 15.02 -5.68 16.07
C GLU A 73 15.00 -4.27 15.46
N LEU A 74 14.06 -4.02 14.55
CA LEU A 74 13.85 -2.68 13.97
C LEU A 74 13.59 -1.58 15.02
N TYR A 75 13.08 -1.96 16.20
CA TYR A 75 12.82 -1.03 17.30
C TYR A 75 14.04 -0.86 18.24
N SER A 76 15.08 -1.66 18.09
CA SER A 76 16.30 -1.61 18.91
C SER A 76 17.27 -0.49 18.52
N GLY A 77 17.06 0.13 17.35
CA GLY A 77 17.88 1.21 16.82
C GLY A 77 18.13 1.09 15.32
N LEU A 78 18.95 1.99 14.80
CA LEU A 78 19.24 2.07 13.35
C LEU A 78 19.95 0.80 12.84
N ASP A 79 20.80 0.19 13.63
CA ASP A 79 21.50 -1.04 13.27
C ASP A 79 20.53 -2.22 13.12
N GLY A 80 19.51 -2.31 13.98
CA GLY A 80 18.43 -3.29 13.85
C GLY A 80 17.63 -3.09 12.58
N LEU A 81 17.36 -1.82 12.23
CA LEU A 81 16.69 -1.50 10.97
C LEU A 81 17.54 -1.92 9.76
N TYR A 82 18.86 -1.70 9.79
CA TYR A 82 19.78 -2.17 8.74
C TYR A 82 19.77 -3.70 8.61
N ALA A 83 19.82 -4.41 9.72
CA ALA A 83 19.78 -5.88 9.73
C ALA A 83 18.47 -6.40 9.12
N MET A 84 17.33 -5.76 9.45
CA MET A 84 16.03 -6.11 8.88
C MET A 84 16.01 -5.94 7.36
N PHE A 85 16.48 -4.81 6.83
CA PHE A 85 16.51 -4.55 5.38
C PHE A 85 17.54 -5.41 4.62
N ALA A 86 18.52 -5.99 5.29
CA ALA A 86 19.44 -6.96 4.72
C ALA A 86 18.81 -8.37 4.58
N ASN A 87 17.70 -8.64 5.25
CA ASN A 87 16.96 -9.89 5.16
C ASN A 87 15.88 -9.80 4.05
N GLU A 88 16.00 -10.63 3.02
CA GLU A 88 15.09 -10.60 1.85
C GLU A 88 13.62 -10.78 2.22
N ALA A 89 13.32 -11.68 3.16
CA ALA A 89 11.94 -11.93 3.58
C ALA A 89 11.36 -10.73 4.32
N LEU A 90 12.11 -10.12 5.24
CA LEU A 90 11.68 -8.94 5.99
C LEU A 90 11.56 -7.71 5.07
N LEU A 91 12.49 -7.56 4.13
CA LEU A 91 12.42 -6.50 3.12
C LEU A 91 11.15 -6.64 2.26
N LEU A 92 10.82 -7.86 1.83
CA LEU A 92 9.63 -8.12 1.02
C LEU A 92 8.34 -7.89 1.82
N ILE A 93 8.30 -8.30 3.10
CA ILE A 93 7.19 -8.01 4.01
C ILE A 93 6.97 -6.50 4.12
N PHE A 94 8.04 -5.72 4.33
CA PHE A 94 7.98 -4.27 4.39
C PHE A 94 7.45 -3.68 3.07
N TRP A 95 7.90 -4.19 1.93
CA TRP A 95 7.46 -3.73 0.61
C TRP A 95 5.97 -3.99 0.38
N LEU A 96 5.47 -5.18 0.73
CA LEU A 96 4.04 -5.50 0.64
C LEU A 96 3.20 -4.61 1.56
N HIS A 97 3.70 -4.33 2.78
CA HIS A 97 3.08 -3.38 3.69
C HIS A 97 2.98 -1.99 3.05
N PHE A 98 4.08 -1.49 2.49
CA PHE A 98 4.12 -0.20 1.80
C PHE A 98 3.11 -0.13 0.65
N LEU A 99 3.08 -1.13 -0.24
CA LEU A 99 2.14 -1.17 -1.38
C LEU A 99 0.68 -1.21 -0.91
N SER A 100 0.37 -2.02 0.09
CA SER A 100 -0.98 -2.17 0.64
C SER A 100 -1.48 -0.87 1.27
N ILE A 101 -0.68 -0.26 2.16
CA ILE A 101 -1.04 0.98 2.84
C ILE A 101 -1.10 2.15 1.87
N SER A 102 -0.15 2.26 0.94
CA SER A 102 -0.17 3.33 -0.06
C SER A 102 -1.42 3.26 -0.94
N LEU A 103 -1.82 2.05 -1.39
CA LEU A 103 -3.03 1.87 -2.18
C LEU A 103 -4.30 2.18 -1.37
N PHE A 104 -4.34 1.79 -0.10
CA PHE A 104 -5.43 2.14 0.82
C PHE A 104 -5.55 3.66 1.00
N VAL A 105 -4.42 4.35 1.19
CA VAL A 105 -4.37 5.82 1.28
C VAL A 105 -4.85 6.46 -0.03
N GLY A 106 -4.43 5.95 -1.19
CA GLY A 106 -4.90 6.41 -2.50
C GLY A 106 -6.41 6.26 -2.67
N ALA A 107 -6.97 5.11 -2.27
CA ALA A 107 -8.41 4.87 -2.27
C ALA A 107 -9.15 5.84 -1.34
N TRP A 108 -8.58 6.13 -0.16
CA TRP A 108 -9.11 7.13 0.77
C TRP A 108 -9.09 8.53 0.17
N ILE A 109 -7.98 8.97 -0.46
CA ILE A 109 -7.85 10.26 -1.14
C ILE A 109 -8.97 10.44 -2.19
N VAL A 110 -9.22 9.42 -3.00
CA VAL A 110 -10.29 9.48 -4.02
C VAL A 110 -11.67 9.60 -3.39
N ARG A 111 -11.96 8.83 -2.33
CA ARG A 111 -13.25 8.88 -1.62
C ARG A 111 -13.50 10.23 -0.95
N ASP A 112 -12.50 10.72 -0.23
CA ASP A 112 -12.58 12.01 0.47
C ASP A 112 -12.65 13.17 -0.54
N GLY A 113 -11.87 13.09 -1.63
CA GLY A 113 -11.90 14.06 -2.73
C GLY A 113 -13.27 14.15 -3.40
N LYS A 114 -13.97 13.03 -3.57
CA LYS A 114 -15.35 13.01 -4.07
C LYS A 114 -16.31 13.71 -3.09
N LYS A 115 -16.16 13.44 -1.79
CA LYS A 115 -17.00 14.02 -0.73
C LYS A 115 -16.93 15.56 -0.71
N TYR A 116 -15.73 16.11 -0.89
CA TYR A 116 -15.48 17.56 -0.82
C TYR A 116 -15.33 18.22 -2.20
N PHE A 117 -15.70 17.53 -3.28
CA PHE A 117 -15.64 18.03 -4.66
C PHE A 117 -14.26 18.58 -5.04
N ILE A 118 -13.20 17.92 -4.56
CA ILE A 118 -11.81 18.32 -4.86
C ILE A 118 -11.52 18.05 -6.34
N PRO A 119 -11.01 19.03 -7.09
CA PRO A 119 -10.79 18.89 -8.53
C PRO A 119 -9.68 17.89 -8.84
N LYS A 120 -9.77 17.24 -10.00
CA LYS A 120 -8.80 16.23 -10.48
C LYS A 120 -7.36 16.76 -10.55
N ILE A 121 -7.20 18.06 -10.81
CA ILE A 121 -5.87 18.71 -10.86
C ILE A 121 -5.12 18.62 -9.53
N VAL A 122 -5.82 18.49 -8.42
CA VAL A 122 -5.24 18.25 -7.08
C VAL A 122 -5.12 16.75 -6.80
N LEU A 123 -6.16 15.99 -7.13
CA LEU A 123 -6.20 14.54 -6.87
C LEU A 123 -5.09 13.78 -7.60
N ILE A 124 -4.91 14.04 -8.90
CA ILE A 124 -3.97 13.27 -9.73
C ILE A 124 -2.52 13.39 -9.24
N PRO A 125 -1.95 14.60 -9.03
CA PRO A 125 -0.59 14.72 -8.49
C PRO A 125 -0.46 14.10 -7.10
N SER A 126 -1.47 14.25 -6.25
CA SER A 126 -1.46 13.65 -4.92
C SER A 126 -1.41 12.11 -4.98
N LEU A 127 -2.19 11.50 -5.88
CA LEU A 127 -2.19 10.05 -6.09
C LEU A 127 -0.86 9.54 -6.64
N ILE A 128 -0.29 10.23 -7.63
CA ILE A 128 1.02 9.88 -8.21
C ILE A 128 2.10 9.92 -7.13
N LEU A 129 2.15 10.99 -6.34
CA LEU A 129 3.11 11.12 -5.25
C LEU A 129 2.85 10.09 -4.13
N THR A 130 1.59 9.76 -3.85
CA THR A 130 1.26 8.70 -2.89
C THR A 130 1.76 7.33 -3.37
N TYR A 131 1.66 7.04 -4.66
CA TYR A 131 2.21 5.81 -5.23
C TYR A 131 3.72 5.68 -5.00
N PHE A 132 4.48 6.73 -5.27
CA PHE A 132 5.95 6.69 -5.18
C PHE A 132 6.49 6.86 -3.76
N THR A 133 5.87 7.71 -2.95
CA THR A 133 6.44 8.15 -1.67
C THR A 133 5.51 7.91 -0.47
N GLY A 134 4.24 7.57 -0.70
CA GLY A 134 3.23 7.44 0.34
C GLY A 134 2.92 8.77 1.05
N PRO A 135 3.69 9.13 2.10
CA PRO A 135 3.39 10.28 2.95
C PRO A 135 3.35 11.63 2.25
N ILE A 136 4.23 11.87 1.28
CA ILE A 136 4.30 13.18 0.58
C ILE A 136 3.01 13.45 -0.18
N GLY A 137 2.49 12.44 -0.90
CA GLY A 137 1.23 12.58 -1.62
C GLY A 137 0.05 12.87 -0.69
N LEU A 138 0.01 12.20 0.47
CA LEU A 138 -0.99 12.45 1.51
C LEU A 138 -0.91 13.88 2.06
N VAL A 139 0.30 14.39 2.35
CA VAL A 139 0.51 15.75 2.87
C VAL A 139 0.04 16.80 1.84
N ILE A 140 0.39 16.62 0.56
CA ILE A 140 -0.03 17.53 -0.51
C ILE A 140 -1.55 17.52 -0.65
N TYR A 141 -2.14 16.31 -0.68
CA TYR A 141 -3.60 16.19 -0.70
C TYR A 141 -4.25 16.89 0.49
N TRP A 142 -3.74 16.66 1.71
CA TRP A 142 -4.27 17.25 2.94
C TRP A 142 -4.20 18.78 2.95
N PHE A 143 -3.09 19.34 2.46
CA PHE A 143 -2.92 20.77 2.33
C PHE A 143 -4.03 21.40 1.47
N PHE A 144 -4.27 20.87 0.29
CA PHE A 144 -5.34 21.38 -0.58
C PHE A 144 -6.72 21.06 -0.03
N ARG A 145 -6.92 19.90 0.59
CA ARG A 145 -8.19 19.51 1.20
C ARG A 145 -8.73 20.55 2.17
N ILE A 146 -7.88 21.16 2.99
CA ILE A 146 -8.29 22.19 3.97
C ILE A 146 -9.05 23.34 3.30
N PHE A 147 -8.62 23.75 2.11
CA PHE A 147 -9.28 24.85 1.38
C PHE A 147 -10.65 24.44 0.82
N PHE A 148 -10.80 23.21 0.36
CA PHE A 148 -12.07 22.72 -0.19
C PHE A 148 -13.04 22.26 0.87
N ALA A 149 -12.58 21.50 1.84
CA ALA A 149 -13.40 20.97 2.92
C ALA A 149 -13.73 22.02 4.00
N LYS A 150 -12.93 23.10 4.09
CA LYS A 150 -13.00 24.13 5.16
C LYS A 150 -12.93 23.54 6.58
N LYS A 151 -12.32 22.37 6.71
CA LYS A 151 -12.16 21.60 7.94
C LYS A 151 -10.78 20.96 7.98
N ILE A 152 -10.16 20.95 9.16
CA ILE A 152 -8.90 20.25 9.41
C ILE A 152 -9.16 18.82 9.89
N SER A 153 -10.24 18.59 10.64
CA SER A 153 -10.61 17.28 11.20
C SER A 153 -11.05 16.27 10.13
N PHE A 154 -10.86 14.99 10.40
CA PHE A 154 -11.45 13.88 9.64
C PHE A 154 -12.94 13.69 9.93
N ASN A 155 -13.41 14.16 11.08
CA ASN A 155 -14.80 14.01 11.50
C ASN A 155 -15.70 15.05 10.81
N ASP A 156 -16.92 14.63 10.53
CA ASP A 156 -18.00 15.46 9.97
C ASP A 156 -18.53 16.48 10.96
#